data_a98b7ee0f245db23722286c898543b8b
#
_entry.id   a98b7ee0f245db23722286c898543b8b
#
_cell.length_a   1.000
_cell.length_b   1.000
_cell.length_c   1.000
_cell.angle_alpha   90.00
_cell.angle_beta   90.00
_cell.angle_gamma   90.00
#
_symmetry.space_group_name_H-M   'P 1'
#
loop_
_entity.id
_entity.type
_entity.pdbx_description
1 polymer ?
#
loop_
_entity_poly.entity_id
_entity_poly.type
_entity_poly.pdbx_seq_one_letter_code
_entity_poly.pdbx_strand_id
1 'polypeptide(L)'
;VDLSWKSSQIEGNTYNLLETERLLLEKEEAKGKTKEEAIMLLNHKEALDFILDNPDYLQYLSIRKIEDIHSILIKELGVGITGTNYRPLDNEYQIREAMEDTCQFINNKQSIFDKAFLALVLLSYIQPFADGNKRTARITSNAILIANGYCPLSFRSVDSIDYKKAMLVFYEPVSYT
;
A
#
# COMPACT_ATOMS: atom_id res chain seq x y z
N VAL A 1 -14.08 -3.14 5.04
CA VAL A 1 -14.44 -1.72 4.88
C VAL A 1 -13.38 -0.82 5.49
N ASP A 2 -13.15 -0.87 6.82
CA ASP A 2 -12.26 0.04 7.58
C ASP A 2 -10.84 0.15 7.00
N LEU A 3 -10.22 -0.97 6.66
CA LEU A 3 -8.86 -1.00 6.10
C LEU A 3 -8.77 -0.25 4.77
N SER A 4 -9.74 -0.49 3.87
CA SER A 4 -9.78 0.18 2.56
C SER A 4 -10.07 1.67 2.71
N TRP A 5 -11.05 2.02 3.55
CA TRP A 5 -11.39 3.41 3.81
C TRP A 5 -10.20 4.19 4.35
N LYS A 6 -9.61 3.75 5.46
CA LYS A 6 -8.54 4.51 6.13
C LYS A 6 -7.27 4.60 5.30
N SER A 7 -6.88 3.52 4.65
CA SER A 7 -5.73 3.52 3.75
C SER A 7 -5.91 4.50 2.59
N SER A 8 -7.10 4.57 2.00
CA SER A 8 -7.41 5.52 0.93
C SER A 8 -7.51 6.96 1.44
N GLN A 9 -8.08 7.17 2.63
CA GLN A 9 -8.16 8.49 3.27
C GLN A 9 -6.77 9.10 3.53
N ILE A 10 -5.79 8.30 3.95
CA ILE A 10 -4.40 8.76 4.12
C ILE A 10 -3.82 9.30 2.80
N GLU A 11 -4.23 8.75 1.67
CA GLU A 11 -3.83 9.22 0.33
C GLU A 11 -4.69 10.36 -0.22
N GLY A 12 -5.65 10.86 0.55
CA GLY A 12 -6.46 12.02 0.18
C GLY A 12 -7.84 11.68 -0.36
N ASN A 13 -8.26 10.41 -0.35
CA ASN A 13 -9.63 10.02 -0.68
C ASN A 13 -10.62 10.67 0.29
N THR A 14 -11.69 11.23 -0.22
CA THR A 14 -12.66 12.01 0.56
C THR A 14 -13.92 11.26 0.95
N TYR A 15 -14.07 9.99 0.56
CA TYR A 15 -15.16 9.13 1.03
C TYR A 15 -15.13 9.00 2.55
N ASN A 16 -16.29 9.10 3.19
CA ASN A 16 -16.43 8.73 4.59
C ASN A 16 -16.67 7.22 4.73
N LEU A 17 -16.71 6.72 5.97
CA LEU A 17 -16.84 5.30 6.24
C LEU A 17 -18.14 4.69 5.70
N LEU A 18 -19.27 5.40 5.85
CA LEU A 18 -20.60 4.94 5.38
C LEU A 18 -20.69 4.95 3.86
N GLU A 19 -20.16 5.97 3.21
CA GLU A 19 -20.06 6.04 1.74
C GLU A 19 -19.19 4.90 1.19
N THR A 20 -18.08 4.61 1.87
CA THR A 20 -17.21 3.49 1.51
C THR A 20 -17.92 2.15 1.67
N GLU A 21 -18.68 1.97 2.75
CA GLU A 21 -19.47 0.77 2.98
C GLU A 21 -20.48 0.54 1.85
N ARG A 22 -21.26 1.55 1.49
CA ARG A 22 -22.22 1.49 0.36
C ARG A 22 -21.50 1.16 -0.96
N LEU A 23 -20.41 1.85 -1.25
CA LEU A 23 -19.64 1.56 -2.46
C LEU A 23 -19.15 0.11 -2.52
N LEU A 24 -18.61 -0.42 -1.43
CA LEU A 24 -18.04 -1.77 -1.41
C LEU A 24 -19.11 -2.88 -1.39
N LEU A 25 -20.24 -2.68 -0.72
CA LEU A 25 -21.31 -3.67 -0.57
C LEU A 25 -22.39 -3.54 -1.66
N GLU A 26 -22.83 -2.33 -1.96
CA GLU A 26 -23.98 -2.05 -2.82
C GLU A 26 -23.56 -1.56 -4.22
N LYS A 27 -22.27 -1.26 -4.42
CA LYS A 27 -21.71 -0.68 -5.66
C LYS A 27 -22.29 0.72 -5.98
N GLU A 28 -22.75 1.43 -4.96
CA GLU A 28 -23.27 2.80 -5.10
C GLU A 28 -22.16 3.84 -4.91
N GLU A 29 -21.92 4.64 -5.95
CA GLU A 29 -21.00 5.78 -5.87
C GLU A 29 -21.62 6.94 -5.08
N ALA A 30 -20.84 7.57 -4.22
CA ALA A 30 -21.31 8.70 -3.42
C ALA A 30 -21.40 9.98 -4.26
N LYS A 31 -22.45 10.77 -4.06
CA LYS A 31 -22.63 12.06 -4.75
C LYS A 31 -21.50 13.03 -4.43
N GLY A 32 -20.96 13.66 -5.46
CA GLY A 32 -19.91 14.68 -5.32
C GLY A 32 -18.50 14.09 -5.11
N LYS A 33 -18.35 12.79 -5.23
CA LYS A 33 -17.06 12.11 -5.25
C LYS A 33 -16.64 11.80 -6.68
N THR A 34 -15.33 11.67 -6.90
CA THR A 34 -14.81 11.36 -8.23
C THR A 34 -14.82 9.86 -8.48
N LYS A 35 -14.80 9.48 -9.75
CA LYS A 35 -14.69 8.09 -10.15
C LYS A 35 -13.37 7.46 -9.71
N GLU A 36 -12.29 8.23 -9.75
CA GLU A 36 -10.95 7.82 -9.33
C GLU A 36 -10.93 7.48 -7.83
N GLU A 37 -11.63 8.24 -7.00
CA GLU A 37 -11.76 7.93 -5.57
C GLU A 37 -12.51 6.62 -5.33
N ALA A 38 -13.57 6.36 -6.08
CA ALA A 38 -14.31 5.10 -6.01
C ALA A 38 -13.43 3.92 -6.48
N ILE A 39 -12.71 4.06 -7.60
CA ILE A 39 -11.77 3.06 -8.12
C ILE A 39 -10.68 2.75 -7.10
N MET A 40 -10.10 3.76 -6.47
CA MET A 40 -9.08 3.58 -5.42
C MET A 40 -9.58 2.69 -4.29
N LEU A 41 -10.80 2.86 -3.83
CA LEU A 41 -11.41 2.06 -2.76
C LEU A 41 -11.70 0.62 -3.21
N LEU A 42 -12.23 0.45 -4.42
CA LEU A 42 -12.54 -0.86 -4.99
C LEU A 42 -11.26 -1.68 -5.21
N ASN A 43 -10.23 -1.07 -5.78
CA ASN A 43 -8.93 -1.73 -5.99
C ASN A 43 -8.25 -2.10 -4.65
N HIS A 44 -8.35 -1.22 -3.65
CA HIS A 44 -7.82 -1.52 -2.32
C HIS A 44 -8.56 -2.69 -1.67
N LYS A 45 -9.88 -2.77 -1.83
CA LYS A 45 -10.67 -3.92 -1.39
C LYS A 45 -10.26 -5.20 -2.13
N GLU A 46 -10.11 -5.14 -3.45
CA GLU A 46 -9.65 -6.28 -4.27
C GLU A 46 -8.27 -6.78 -3.82
N ALA A 47 -7.32 -5.88 -3.54
CA ALA A 47 -6.01 -6.23 -3.02
C ALA A 47 -6.07 -6.88 -1.62
N LEU A 48 -6.97 -6.41 -0.74
CA LEU A 48 -7.21 -7.05 0.56
C LEU A 48 -7.83 -8.44 0.41
N ASP A 49 -8.81 -8.61 -0.48
CA ASP A 49 -9.40 -9.93 -0.75
C ASP A 49 -8.34 -10.88 -1.28
N PHE A 50 -7.50 -10.43 -2.22
CA PHE A 50 -6.42 -11.24 -2.76
C PHE A 50 -5.49 -11.79 -1.67
N ILE A 51 -5.04 -10.95 -0.73
CA ILE A 51 -4.15 -11.41 0.35
C ILE A 51 -4.86 -12.29 1.39
N LEU A 52 -6.17 -12.10 1.60
CA LEU A 52 -6.97 -12.93 2.51
C LEU A 52 -7.26 -14.31 1.90
N ASP A 53 -7.52 -14.36 0.60
CA ASP A 53 -7.78 -15.61 -0.14
C ASP A 53 -6.48 -16.40 -0.39
N ASN A 54 -5.32 -15.74 -0.33
CA ASN A 54 -4.01 -16.32 -0.56
C ASN A 54 -3.05 -16.05 0.64
N PRO A 55 -3.36 -16.54 1.86
CA PRO A 55 -2.62 -16.16 3.07
C PRO A 55 -1.14 -16.53 3.01
N ASP A 56 -0.78 -17.61 2.32
CA ASP A 56 0.62 -18.05 2.20
C ASP A 56 1.43 -17.30 1.14
N TYR A 57 0.77 -16.45 0.35
CA TYR A 57 1.40 -15.79 -0.79
C TYR A 57 2.64 -14.96 -0.40
N LEU A 58 2.61 -14.26 0.72
CA LEU A 58 3.71 -13.43 1.21
C LEU A 58 4.50 -14.03 2.38
N GLN A 59 4.51 -15.35 2.56
CA GLN A 59 5.44 -15.99 3.50
C GLN A 59 6.90 -15.71 3.15
N TYR A 60 7.19 -15.59 1.85
CA TYR A 60 8.48 -15.14 1.33
C TYR A 60 8.29 -13.97 0.38
N LEU A 61 8.86 -12.82 0.71
CA LEU A 61 8.72 -11.59 -0.07
C LEU A 61 9.63 -11.62 -1.31
N SER A 62 9.11 -11.17 -2.45
CA SER A 62 9.87 -10.97 -3.70
C SER A 62 9.32 -9.77 -4.46
N ILE A 63 10.12 -9.20 -5.37
CA ILE A 63 9.71 -8.08 -6.21
C ILE A 63 8.41 -8.41 -6.95
N ARG A 64 8.34 -9.55 -7.61
CA ARG A 64 7.16 -9.97 -8.37
C ARG A 64 5.88 -9.96 -7.52
N LYS A 65 5.95 -10.46 -6.30
CA LYS A 65 4.78 -10.47 -5.40
C LYS A 65 4.34 -9.07 -4.97
N ILE A 66 5.29 -8.15 -4.84
CA ILE A 66 5.00 -6.73 -4.59
C ILE A 66 4.36 -6.09 -5.84
N GLU A 67 4.88 -6.38 -7.02
CA GLU A 67 4.33 -5.94 -8.31
C GLU A 67 2.90 -6.47 -8.55
N ASP A 68 2.63 -7.72 -8.20
CA ASP A 68 1.28 -8.31 -8.31
C ASP A 68 0.28 -7.56 -7.40
N ILE A 69 0.64 -7.26 -6.15
CA ILE A 69 -0.19 -6.42 -5.26
C ILE A 69 -0.37 -5.02 -5.84
N HIS A 70 0.72 -4.40 -6.30
CA HIS A 70 0.67 -3.07 -6.89
C HIS A 70 -0.25 -3.04 -8.12
N SER A 71 -0.16 -4.02 -9.00
CA SER A 71 -1.00 -4.10 -10.21
C SER A 71 -2.50 -4.12 -9.90
N ILE A 72 -2.91 -4.77 -8.80
CA ILE A 72 -4.30 -4.75 -8.33
C ILE A 72 -4.68 -3.35 -7.86
N LEU A 73 -3.80 -2.68 -7.11
CA LEU A 73 -4.06 -1.36 -6.52
C LEU A 73 -4.19 -0.23 -7.54
N ILE A 74 -3.52 -0.35 -8.69
CA ILE A 74 -3.56 0.66 -9.77
C ILE A 74 -4.46 0.28 -10.94
N LYS A 75 -5.15 -0.87 -10.86
CA LYS A 75 -6.03 -1.36 -11.91
C LYS A 75 -7.13 -0.36 -12.22
N GLU A 76 -7.24 0.04 -13.47
CA GLU A 76 -8.32 0.89 -13.94
C GLU A 76 -9.53 0.04 -14.33
N LEU A 77 -10.70 0.38 -13.81
CA LEU A 77 -11.96 -0.26 -14.21
C LEU A 77 -12.38 0.25 -15.59
N GLY A 78 -11.72 -0.25 -16.64
CA GLY A 78 -12.20 -0.17 -18.02
C GLY A 78 -12.04 1.18 -18.73
N VAL A 79 -11.23 2.11 -18.23
CA VAL A 79 -10.89 3.36 -18.94
C VAL A 79 -9.41 3.62 -18.81
N GLY A 80 -8.68 3.56 -19.92
CA GLY A 80 -7.27 3.89 -19.96
C GLY A 80 -7.04 5.37 -19.67
N ILE A 81 -6.33 5.69 -18.60
CA ILE A 81 -5.71 7.00 -18.42
C ILE A 81 -4.27 6.86 -18.90
N THR A 82 -4.03 7.42 -20.08
CA THR A 82 -2.69 7.63 -20.59
C THR A 82 -2.10 8.86 -19.93
N GLY A 83 -0.96 8.70 -19.28
CA GLY A 83 -0.04 9.80 -19.05
C GLY A 83 0.15 10.29 -17.64
N THR A 84 1.04 9.63 -16.89
CA THR A 84 1.95 10.37 -16.02
C THR A 84 3.35 9.83 -16.22
N ASN A 85 4.20 10.62 -16.89
CA ASN A 85 5.63 10.42 -16.97
C ASN A 85 6.28 10.92 -15.66
N TYR A 86 6.09 10.20 -14.56
CA TYR A 86 6.93 10.41 -13.40
C TYR A 86 7.98 9.30 -13.37
N ARG A 87 9.25 9.68 -13.45
CA ARG A 87 10.41 8.79 -13.25
C ARG A 87 10.98 9.11 -11.87
N PRO A 88 10.74 8.31 -10.81
CA PRO A 88 11.26 8.57 -9.46
C PRO A 88 12.70 8.22 -9.30
N LEU A 89 13.48 7.74 -10.07
CA LEU A 89 14.94 7.62 -10.06
C LEU A 89 15.41 7.45 -11.51
N ASP A 90 16.50 8.10 -11.89
CA ASP A 90 17.06 8.07 -13.23
C ASP A 90 17.65 6.70 -13.64
N ASN A 91 17.53 5.67 -12.79
CA ASN A 91 18.13 4.39 -13.05
C ASN A 91 17.24 3.22 -12.56
N GLU A 92 16.54 2.57 -13.48
CA GLU A 92 15.74 1.38 -13.26
C GLU A 92 16.53 0.25 -12.57
N TYR A 93 17.83 0.13 -12.88
CA TYR A 93 18.71 -0.87 -12.27
C TYR A 93 18.92 -0.62 -10.78
N GLN A 94 19.10 0.62 -10.36
CA GLN A 94 19.28 0.97 -8.94
C GLN A 94 18.00 0.73 -8.13
N ILE A 95 16.83 1.02 -8.71
CA ILE A 95 15.55 0.71 -8.07
C ILE A 95 15.40 -0.79 -7.88
N ARG A 96 15.70 -1.56 -8.92
CA ARG A 96 15.59 -3.00 -8.88
C ARG A 96 16.55 -3.61 -7.85
N GLU A 97 17.81 -3.18 -7.84
CA GLU A 97 18.80 -3.60 -6.85
C GLU A 97 18.34 -3.28 -5.42
N ALA A 98 17.88 -2.04 -5.17
CA ALA A 98 17.35 -1.63 -3.87
C ALA A 98 16.13 -2.47 -3.44
N MET A 99 15.27 -2.85 -4.38
CA MET A 99 14.12 -3.71 -4.13
C MET A 99 14.54 -5.16 -3.82
N GLU A 100 15.53 -5.70 -4.54
CA GLU A 100 16.08 -7.03 -4.30
C GLU A 100 16.73 -7.11 -2.91
N ASP A 101 17.57 -6.14 -2.57
CA ASP A 101 18.23 -6.04 -1.26
C ASP A 101 17.20 -5.89 -0.14
N THR A 102 16.17 -5.07 -0.34
CA THR A 102 15.07 -4.89 0.62
C THR A 102 14.31 -6.20 0.85
N CYS A 103 13.96 -6.93 -0.21
CA CYS A 103 13.28 -8.21 -0.08
C CYS A 103 14.14 -9.23 0.70
N GLN A 104 15.43 -9.32 0.39
CA GLN A 104 16.35 -10.19 1.11
C GLN A 104 16.51 -9.80 2.57
N PHE A 105 16.67 -8.50 2.84
CA PHE A 105 16.80 -7.96 4.19
C PHE A 105 15.58 -8.28 5.05
N ILE A 106 14.37 -8.10 4.51
CA ILE A 106 13.11 -8.40 5.19
C ILE A 106 12.98 -9.92 5.43
N ASN A 107 13.22 -10.73 4.40
CA ASN A 107 13.10 -12.19 4.50
C ASN A 107 14.03 -12.79 5.58
N ASN A 108 15.21 -12.20 5.79
CA ASN A 108 16.20 -12.64 6.78
C ASN A 108 15.86 -12.25 8.23
N LYS A 109 14.83 -11.44 8.48
CA LYS A 109 14.39 -11.12 9.85
C LYS A 109 13.71 -12.32 10.49
N GLN A 110 13.87 -12.46 11.80
CA GLN A 110 13.20 -13.52 12.57
C GLN A 110 11.80 -13.07 13.04
N SER A 111 11.69 -11.81 13.46
CA SER A 111 10.44 -11.24 13.94
C SER A 111 9.52 -10.90 12.78
N ILE A 112 8.29 -11.39 12.83
CA ILE A 112 7.25 -11.07 11.84
C ILE A 112 6.87 -9.58 11.89
N PHE A 113 6.87 -8.99 13.08
CA PHE A 113 6.59 -7.55 13.25
C PHE A 113 7.68 -6.70 12.61
N ASP A 114 8.97 -7.11 12.73
CA ASP A 114 10.07 -6.43 12.04
C ASP A 114 9.92 -6.54 10.51
N LYS A 115 9.56 -7.72 10.00
CA LYS A 115 9.29 -7.91 8.56
C LYS A 115 8.19 -6.98 8.08
N ALA A 116 7.06 -6.95 8.78
CA ALA A 116 5.92 -6.13 8.41
C ALA A 116 6.23 -4.63 8.49
N PHE A 117 6.91 -4.19 9.56
CA PHE A 117 7.34 -2.80 9.73
C PHE A 117 8.33 -2.38 8.65
N LEU A 118 9.36 -3.17 8.38
CA LEU A 118 10.35 -2.88 7.34
C LEU A 118 9.72 -2.85 5.95
N ALA A 119 8.77 -3.73 5.64
CA ALA A 119 8.04 -3.67 4.39
C ALA A 119 7.26 -2.35 4.26
N LEU A 120 6.59 -1.91 5.34
CA LEU A 120 5.84 -0.65 5.36
C LEU A 120 6.74 0.56 5.08
N VAL A 121 7.87 0.66 5.77
CA VAL A 121 8.71 1.87 5.71
C VAL A 121 9.66 1.88 4.51
N LEU A 122 10.30 0.75 4.18
CA LEU A 122 11.28 0.70 3.08
C LEU A 122 10.63 0.78 1.71
N LEU A 123 9.49 0.09 1.47
CA LEU A 123 8.77 0.22 0.19
C LEU A 123 8.21 1.63 0.01
N SER A 124 7.73 2.25 1.10
CA SER A 124 7.30 3.65 1.07
C SER A 124 8.45 4.63 0.82
N TYR A 125 9.67 4.30 1.23
CA TYR A 125 10.89 5.11 1.02
C TYR A 125 11.44 4.97 -0.39
N ILE A 126 11.61 3.75 -0.88
CA ILE A 126 12.18 3.46 -2.22
C ILE A 126 11.29 4.01 -3.33
N GLN A 127 9.96 3.97 -3.15
CA GLN A 127 8.97 4.41 -4.14
C GLN A 127 9.20 3.85 -5.55
N PRO A 128 9.21 2.51 -5.72
CA PRO A 128 9.59 1.89 -6.98
C PRO A 128 8.60 2.11 -8.12
N PHE A 129 7.41 2.59 -7.84
CA PHE A 129 6.32 2.77 -8.80
C PHE A 129 5.99 4.26 -9.01
N ALA A 130 5.38 4.59 -10.15
CA ALA A 130 4.95 5.94 -10.45
C ALA A 130 3.83 6.45 -9.51
N ASP A 131 2.94 5.55 -9.07
CA ASP A 131 1.88 5.82 -8.09
C ASP A 131 1.62 4.57 -7.25
N GLY A 132 0.84 4.71 -6.16
CA GLY A 132 0.40 3.59 -5.31
C GLY A 132 1.45 3.05 -4.35
N ASN A 133 2.65 3.61 -4.28
CA ASN A 133 3.76 3.11 -3.45
C ASN A 133 3.37 2.91 -1.98
N LYS A 134 2.75 3.90 -1.35
CA LYS A 134 2.36 3.84 0.07
C LYS A 134 1.21 2.87 0.31
N ARG A 135 0.26 2.77 -0.64
CA ARG A 135 -0.81 1.76 -0.58
C ARG A 135 -0.25 0.36 -0.70
N THR A 136 0.66 0.14 -1.65
CA THR A 136 1.37 -1.14 -1.83
C THR A 136 2.15 -1.52 -0.58
N ALA A 137 2.88 -0.59 0.03
CA ALA A 137 3.62 -0.83 1.26
C ALA A 137 2.71 -1.26 2.42
N ARG A 138 1.55 -0.60 2.61
CA ARG A 138 0.58 -0.97 3.66
C ARG A 138 -0.06 -2.34 3.43
N ILE A 139 -0.43 -2.66 2.18
CA ILE A 139 -0.98 -3.99 1.84
C ILE A 139 0.09 -5.07 2.00
N THR A 140 1.32 -4.85 1.53
CA THR A 140 2.42 -5.81 1.69
C THR A 140 2.73 -6.08 3.16
N SER A 141 2.79 -5.04 4.00
CA SER A 141 2.95 -5.16 5.45
C SER A 141 1.83 -6.01 6.07
N ASN A 142 0.59 -5.74 5.72
CA ASN A 142 -0.56 -6.49 6.21
C ASN A 142 -0.58 -7.94 5.71
N ALA A 143 -0.16 -8.18 4.49
CA ALA A 143 -0.07 -9.53 3.93
C ALA A 143 0.97 -10.38 4.67
N ILE A 144 2.12 -9.79 5.06
CA ILE A 144 3.11 -10.47 5.90
C ILE A 144 2.51 -10.86 7.27
N LEU A 145 1.74 -9.97 7.90
CA LEU A 145 1.05 -10.26 9.16
C LEU A 145 0.05 -11.40 9.00
N ILE A 146 -0.82 -11.31 7.99
CA ILE A 146 -1.86 -12.32 7.69
C ILE A 146 -1.22 -13.68 7.39
N ALA A 147 -0.16 -13.72 6.58
CA ALA A 147 0.57 -14.94 6.23
C ALA A 147 1.12 -15.68 7.46
N ASN A 148 1.27 -15.00 8.59
CA ASN A 148 1.79 -15.54 9.83
C ASN A 148 0.74 -15.58 10.96
N GLY A 149 -0.54 -15.49 10.62
CA GLY A 149 -1.67 -15.63 11.56
C GLY A 149 -1.92 -14.41 12.44
N TYR A 150 -1.37 -13.24 12.11
CA TYR A 150 -1.60 -12.00 12.83
C TYR A 150 -2.69 -11.15 12.20
N CYS A 151 -3.35 -10.32 13.00
CA CYS A 151 -4.31 -9.34 12.52
C CYS A 151 -3.62 -8.24 11.70
N PRO A 152 -4.25 -7.76 10.60
CA PRO A 152 -3.74 -6.63 9.84
C PRO A 152 -3.82 -5.31 10.64
N LEU A 153 -2.91 -4.38 10.34
CA LEU A 153 -2.92 -3.03 10.88
C LEU A 153 -4.03 -2.21 10.21
N SER A 154 -4.93 -1.63 11.00
CA SER A 154 -6.07 -0.89 10.45
C SER A 154 -5.84 0.62 10.28
N PHE A 155 -4.83 1.19 10.84
CA PHE A 155 -4.55 2.65 10.81
C PHE A 155 -5.73 3.55 11.22
N ARG A 156 -6.86 3.00 11.68
CA ARG A 156 -8.14 3.71 11.91
C ARG A 156 -8.01 4.83 12.95
N SER A 157 -7.24 4.59 14.01
CA SER A 157 -7.03 5.54 15.10
C SER A 157 -5.91 6.55 14.84
N VAL A 158 -5.20 6.42 13.71
CA VAL A 158 -4.06 7.28 13.36
C VAL A 158 -4.55 8.48 12.57
N ASP A 159 -4.17 9.68 12.99
CA ASP A 159 -4.37 10.90 12.19
C ASP A 159 -3.53 10.83 10.91
N SER A 160 -4.13 11.23 9.77
CA SER A 160 -3.47 11.13 8.46
C SER A 160 -2.26 12.05 8.33
N ILE A 161 -2.29 13.22 9.01
CA ILE A 161 -1.17 14.17 9.02
C ILE A 161 -0.02 13.61 9.88
N ASP A 162 -0.34 13.06 11.05
CA ASP A 162 0.65 12.49 11.93
C ASP A 162 1.31 11.25 11.33
N TYR A 163 0.53 10.41 10.62
CA TYR A 163 1.08 9.31 9.83
C TYR A 163 2.10 9.80 8.79
N LYS A 164 1.73 10.81 8.01
CA LYS A 164 2.62 11.39 6.98
C LYS A 164 3.88 12.00 7.60
N LYS A 165 3.76 12.73 8.73
CA LYS A 165 4.91 13.26 9.46
C LYS A 165 5.84 12.17 9.95
N ALA A 166 5.30 11.10 10.55
CA ALA A 166 6.10 9.97 11.02
C ALA A 166 6.90 9.31 9.89
N MET A 167 6.29 9.15 8.71
CA MET A 167 6.97 8.62 7.53
C MET A 167 8.09 9.56 7.05
N LEU A 168 7.88 10.88 7.07
CA LEU A 168 8.91 11.86 6.70
C LEU A 168 10.11 11.82 7.65
N VAL A 169 9.88 11.70 8.96
CA VAL A 169 10.97 11.55 9.95
C VAL A 169 11.81 10.30 9.65
N PHE A 170 11.20 9.23 9.17
CA PHE A 170 11.94 8.04 8.75
C PHE A 170 12.79 8.28 7.48
N TYR A 171 12.29 9.10 6.55
CA TYR A 171 12.97 9.38 5.28
C TYR A 171 14.12 10.38 5.43
N GLU A 172 13.99 11.33 6.37
CA GLU A 172 15.00 12.33 6.63
C GLU A 172 15.88 11.85 7.80
N PRO A 173 17.14 11.47 7.56
CA PRO A 173 18.05 11.19 8.66
C PRO A 173 18.15 12.45 9.52
N VAL A 174 17.68 12.38 10.75
CA VAL A 174 17.82 13.47 11.71
C VAL A 174 19.31 13.67 11.93
N SER A 175 19.84 14.74 11.34
CA SER A 175 21.20 15.19 11.61
C SER A 175 21.22 15.70 13.05
N TYR A 176 21.62 14.86 13.99
CA TYR A 176 21.96 15.30 15.33
C TYR A 176 23.30 16.04 15.23
N THR A 177 23.25 17.36 15.08
CA THR A 177 24.39 18.26 15.37
C THR A 177 24.39 18.62 16.84
#